data_7d4775f7761fd41363d8ba908eceaa5f
#
_entry.id   7d4775f7761fd41363d8ba908eceaa5f
#
_cell.length_a   1.000
_cell.length_b   1.000
_cell.length_c   1.000
_cell.angle_alpha   90.00
_cell.angle_beta   90.00
_cell.angle_gamma   90.00
#
_symmetry.space_group_name_H-M   'P 1'
#
loop_
_entity.id
_entity.type
_entity.pdbx_description
1 polymer ?
#
loop_
_entity_poly.entity_id
_entity_poly.type
_entity_poly.pdbx_seq_one_letter_code
_entity_poly.pdbx_strand_id
1 'polypeptide(L)'
;MENNRIKPVDVANELSTSFLDYSMSVIISRALPDVRDGLKPSQRRILYAMKELNLSPGGKTRKCSKIVGDTMGNYHPHGDAAIYGTLVNMAQDWSMRDILVIGQGNFGTPDGDPPAAARYTEAKLSGMGVALMADLDKDTVDFVPTYDNEHTEPTVFPSAFPNLLVNGGTGIAVGMATNMPPHNLGEVVDGICAVIDNPHMTVDELRQYIKGPDFPTGGDVLGFPGIDSYFRTGRGSVRIRGKIDMEVTDSGKDLLIIREVPFGVNRAALQERIAELYKDKILTDISGIRDLSDEKTCIEIELKRDARPQVVMNQLYKLTSMETSFAVNMLAIHDNRPKTLAMMDAINSVSYTHLRAHE
;
A
#
# COMPACT_ATOMS: atom_id res chain seq x y z
N MET A 1 22.65 52.92 22.56
CA MET A 1 22.36 51.48 22.70
C MET A 1 21.64 51.05 21.44
N GLU A 2 22.40 50.53 20.45
CA GLU A 2 21.83 50.02 19.19
C GLU A 2 20.99 48.78 19.47
N ASN A 3 19.79 48.83 18.99
CA ASN A 3 18.77 47.78 19.17
C ASN A 3 19.13 46.57 18.31
N ASN A 4 20.10 45.78 18.74
CA ASN A 4 20.72 44.67 18.03
C ASN A 4 19.84 43.40 17.95
N ARG A 5 18.49 43.56 18.01
CA ARG A 5 17.50 42.45 17.97
C ARG A 5 16.89 42.23 16.61
N ILE A 6 17.08 43.13 15.65
CA ILE A 6 16.53 43.02 14.30
C ILE A 6 17.68 42.69 13.34
N LYS A 7 17.70 41.45 12.84
CA LYS A 7 18.59 41.06 11.74
C LYS A 7 17.83 41.23 10.43
N PRO A 8 18.35 41.96 9.46
CA PRO A 8 17.78 41.97 8.12
C PRO A 8 17.97 40.56 7.48
N VAL A 9 16.87 39.97 7.00
CA VAL A 9 16.86 38.67 6.31
C VAL A 9 16.38 38.90 4.89
N ASP A 10 17.12 38.39 3.92
CA ASP A 10 16.67 38.37 2.54
C ASP A 10 15.58 37.30 2.37
N VAL A 11 14.38 37.74 2.02
CA VAL A 11 13.20 36.88 1.86
C VAL A 11 13.44 35.77 0.84
N ALA A 12 14.14 36.03 -0.26
CA ALA A 12 14.41 35.01 -1.27
C ALA A 12 15.32 33.89 -0.75
N ASN A 13 16.36 34.26 0.00
CA ASN A 13 17.26 33.29 0.61
C ASN A 13 16.58 32.48 1.71
N GLU A 14 15.79 33.13 2.56
CA GLU A 14 15.05 32.47 3.64
C GLU A 14 14.01 31.49 3.09
N LEU A 15 13.22 31.92 2.08
CA LEU A 15 12.26 31.04 1.41
C LEU A 15 12.94 29.83 0.75
N SER A 16 14.09 30.04 0.08
CA SER A 16 14.82 28.95 -0.56
C SER A 16 15.32 27.94 0.46
N THR A 17 15.93 28.41 1.56
CA THR A 17 16.46 27.53 2.62
C THR A 17 15.33 26.77 3.30
N SER A 18 14.29 27.49 3.74
CA SER A 18 13.14 26.87 4.43
C SER A 18 12.39 25.89 3.53
N PHE A 19 12.28 26.16 2.21
CA PHE A 19 11.67 25.25 1.26
C PHE A 19 12.51 23.99 1.04
N LEU A 20 13.84 24.11 1.00
CA LEU A 20 14.73 22.96 0.92
C LEU A 20 14.63 22.08 2.18
N ASP A 21 14.68 22.69 3.36
CA ASP A 21 14.56 21.96 4.64
C ASP A 21 13.22 21.25 4.76
N TYR A 22 12.13 21.94 4.41
CA TYR A 22 10.80 21.34 4.36
C TYR A 22 10.73 20.18 3.35
N SER A 23 11.27 20.38 2.14
CA SER A 23 11.27 19.34 1.09
C SER A 23 12.06 18.11 1.53
N MET A 24 13.25 18.31 2.10
CA MET A 24 14.08 17.23 2.64
C MET A 24 13.34 16.45 3.74
N SER A 25 12.71 17.15 4.68
CA SER A 25 11.92 16.53 5.74
C SER A 25 10.75 15.70 5.17
N VAL A 26 10.00 16.24 4.20
CA VAL A 26 8.87 15.52 3.58
C VAL A 26 9.34 14.29 2.81
N ILE A 27 10.47 14.37 2.12
CA ILE A 27 11.02 13.26 1.33
C ILE A 27 11.52 12.15 2.26
N ILE A 28 12.41 12.47 3.21
CA ILE A 28 13.12 11.46 4.01
C ILE A 28 12.27 10.99 5.19
N SER A 29 11.54 11.91 5.85
CA SER A 29 10.92 11.62 7.15
C SER A 29 9.39 11.50 7.10
N ARG A 30 8.75 11.44 5.92
CA ARG A 30 7.29 11.39 5.84
C ARG A 30 6.74 10.50 4.72
N ALA A 31 7.12 10.77 3.45
CA ALA A 31 6.37 10.28 2.30
C ALA A 31 6.91 8.97 1.72
N LEU A 32 8.22 8.76 1.77
CA LEU A 32 8.85 7.61 1.15
C LEU A 32 9.14 6.49 2.15
N PRO A 33 8.97 5.22 1.75
CA PRO A 33 9.38 4.08 2.55
C PRO A 33 10.90 3.91 2.54
N ASP A 34 11.45 3.36 3.62
CA ASP A 34 12.84 2.88 3.64
C ASP A 34 12.92 1.54 2.89
N VAL A 35 13.97 1.34 2.10
CA VAL A 35 14.14 0.12 1.31
C VAL A 35 14.28 -1.12 2.18
N ARG A 36 14.83 -0.98 3.39
CA ARG A 36 15.17 -2.07 4.30
C ARG A 36 13.93 -2.74 4.92
N ASP A 37 12.97 -1.95 5.41
CA ASP A 37 11.76 -2.47 6.07
C ASP A 37 10.45 -2.14 5.31
N GLY A 38 10.52 -1.36 4.23
CA GLY A 38 9.36 -0.99 3.43
C GLY A 38 8.36 -0.08 4.12
N LEU A 39 8.73 0.54 5.25
CA LEU A 39 7.84 1.35 6.07
C LEU A 39 8.13 2.84 5.95
N LYS A 40 7.06 3.63 6.00
CA LYS A 40 7.17 5.05 6.28
C LYS A 40 7.38 5.28 7.78
N PRO A 41 7.97 6.41 8.19
CA PRO A 41 8.19 6.70 9.62
C PRO A 41 6.92 6.60 10.48
N SER A 42 5.77 7.08 10.00
CA SER A 42 4.49 6.96 10.73
C SER A 42 4.07 5.51 10.96
N GLN A 43 4.21 4.64 9.95
CA GLN A 43 3.88 3.22 10.05
C GLN A 43 4.80 2.52 11.06
N ARG A 44 6.11 2.76 10.94
CA ARG A 44 7.12 2.18 11.86
C ARG A 44 6.86 2.58 13.31
N ARG A 45 6.58 3.85 13.58
CA ARG A 45 6.29 4.36 14.92
C ARG A 45 5.01 3.79 15.52
N ILE A 46 3.96 3.59 14.72
CA ILE A 46 2.72 2.94 15.16
C ILE A 46 2.99 1.49 15.55
N LEU A 47 3.67 0.72 14.71
CA LEU A 47 3.98 -0.69 14.97
C LEU A 47 4.91 -0.82 16.18
N TYR A 48 5.89 0.08 16.34
CA TYR A 48 6.77 0.11 17.51
C TYR A 48 5.99 0.41 18.80
N ALA A 49 5.11 1.42 18.81
CA ALA A 49 4.24 1.71 19.94
C ALA A 49 3.34 0.51 20.30
N MET A 50 2.84 -0.22 19.29
CA MET A 50 2.06 -1.44 19.52
C MET A 50 2.89 -2.57 20.13
N LYS A 51 4.18 -2.70 19.77
CA LYS A 51 5.13 -3.65 20.40
C LYS A 51 5.33 -3.28 21.87
N GLU A 52 5.62 -2.01 22.17
CA GLU A 52 5.81 -1.52 23.54
C GLU A 52 4.55 -1.70 24.42
N LEU A 53 3.36 -1.63 23.83
CA LEU A 53 2.09 -1.94 24.47
C LEU A 53 1.84 -3.47 24.60
N ASN A 54 2.77 -4.33 24.18
CA ASN A 54 2.67 -5.79 24.19
C ASN A 54 1.44 -6.33 23.44
N LEU A 55 1.09 -5.73 22.28
CA LEU A 55 -0.06 -6.13 21.46
C LEU A 55 0.30 -7.25 20.49
N SER A 56 0.56 -8.44 21.01
CA SER A 56 0.91 -9.63 20.20
C SER A 56 -0.32 -10.24 19.49
N PRO A 57 -0.14 -11.04 18.43
CA PRO A 57 -1.25 -11.70 17.70
C PRO A 57 -2.14 -12.58 18.56
N GLY A 58 -1.56 -13.31 19.52
CA GLY A 58 -2.29 -14.15 20.47
C GLY A 58 -2.88 -13.39 21.66
N GLY A 59 -2.53 -12.11 21.82
CA GLY A 59 -2.96 -11.26 22.93
C GLY A 59 -4.33 -10.62 22.73
N LYS A 60 -4.74 -9.83 23.71
CA LYS A 60 -5.95 -9.01 23.64
C LYS A 60 -5.72 -7.77 22.79
N THR A 61 -6.78 -7.33 22.10
CA THR A 61 -6.81 -6.04 21.43
C THR A 61 -6.82 -4.87 22.42
N ARG A 62 -6.44 -3.69 21.94
CA ARG A 62 -6.55 -2.41 22.66
C ARG A 62 -7.27 -1.39 21.81
N LYS A 63 -7.93 -0.43 22.46
CA LYS A 63 -8.58 0.70 21.77
C LYS A 63 -7.57 1.43 20.89
N CYS A 64 -7.96 1.68 19.63
CA CYS A 64 -7.10 2.42 18.69
C CYS A 64 -6.75 3.80 19.23
N SER A 65 -7.65 4.45 19.98
CA SER A 65 -7.36 5.72 20.65
C SER A 65 -6.19 5.66 21.64
N LYS A 66 -5.97 4.50 22.30
CA LYS A 66 -4.81 4.32 23.17
C LYS A 66 -3.52 4.18 22.36
N ILE A 67 -3.56 3.37 21.29
CA ILE A 67 -2.42 3.18 20.38
C ILE A 67 -2.01 4.51 19.74
N VAL A 68 -3.00 5.27 19.23
CA VAL A 68 -2.79 6.59 18.62
C VAL A 68 -2.22 7.58 19.62
N GLY A 69 -2.75 7.60 20.85
CA GLY A 69 -2.27 8.49 21.93
C GLY A 69 -0.82 8.21 22.30
N ASP A 70 -0.44 6.96 22.49
CA ASP A 70 0.94 6.57 22.81
C ASP A 70 1.90 6.85 21.65
N THR A 71 1.47 6.59 20.40
CA THR A 71 2.26 6.93 19.22
C THR A 71 2.50 8.42 19.11
N MET A 72 1.45 9.23 19.31
CA MET A 72 1.51 10.68 19.22
C MET A 72 2.36 11.29 20.33
N GLY A 73 2.18 10.80 21.55
CA GLY A 73 2.87 11.34 22.73
C GLY A 73 4.35 11.02 22.75
N ASN A 74 4.72 9.77 22.41
CA ASN A 74 6.09 9.32 22.62
C ASN A 74 6.97 9.35 21.36
N TYR A 75 6.38 9.22 20.15
CA TYR A 75 7.17 8.97 18.93
C TYR A 75 6.85 9.91 17.77
N HIS A 76 5.59 10.29 17.56
CA HIS A 76 5.16 10.96 16.33
C HIS A 76 4.32 12.21 16.62
N PRO A 77 4.94 13.40 16.74
CA PRO A 77 4.26 14.65 17.14
C PRO A 77 3.43 15.24 15.98
N HIS A 78 2.40 14.52 15.54
CA HIS A 78 1.49 14.90 14.46
C HIS A 78 0.04 14.63 14.87
N GLY A 79 -0.91 15.16 14.10
CA GLY A 79 -2.34 15.01 14.41
C GLY A 79 -2.81 13.56 14.50
N ASP A 80 -3.67 13.28 15.47
CA ASP A 80 -4.25 11.99 15.77
C ASP A 80 -4.99 11.35 14.58
N ALA A 81 -5.69 12.16 13.78
CA ALA A 81 -6.40 11.71 12.60
C ALA A 81 -5.46 11.08 11.55
N ALA A 82 -4.26 11.63 11.34
CA ALA A 82 -3.27 11.09 10.41
C ALA A 82 -2.68 9.77 10.92
N ILE A 83 -2.41 9.68 12.23
CA ILE A 83 -1.91 8.46 12.87
C ILE A 83 -2.98 7.37 12.80
N TYR A 84 -4.24 7.71 13.14
CA TYR A 84 -5.34 6.75 13.06
C TYR A 84 -5.60 6.26 11.64
N GLY A 85 -5.60 7.14 10.65
CA GLY A 85 -5.74 6.76 9.23
C GLY A 85 -4.64 5.80 8.77
N THR A 86 -3.40 6.02 9.21
CA THR A 86 -2.28 5.11 8.93
C THR A 86 -2.47 3.74 9.61
N LEU A 87 -2.90 3.71 10.87
CA LEU A 87 -3.21 2.48 11.60
C LEU A 87 -4.32 1.69 10.90
N VAL A 88 -5.39 2.38 10.50
CA VAL A 88 -6.52 1.78 9.77
C VAL A 88 -6.06 1.16 8.46
N ASN A 89 -5.28 1.88 7.66
CA ASN A 89 -4.78 1.36 6.37
C ASN A 89 -3.97 0.07 6.54
N MET A 90 -3.15 -0.05 7.60
CA MET A 90 -2.37 -1.26 7.88
C MET A 90 -3.22 -2.47 8.30
N ALA A 91 -4.50 -2.27 8.61
CA ALA A 91 -5.45 -3.33 8.98
C ALA A 91 -6.42 -3.70 7.86
N GLN A 92 -6.41 -2.99 6.72
CA GLN A 92 -7.32 -3.21 5.59
C GLN A 92 -6.73 -4.21 4.61
N ASP A 93 -7.40 -5.34 4.41
CA ASP A 93 -6.98 -6.44 3.53
C ASP A 93 -7.12 -6.12 2.03
N TRP A 94 -7.89 -5.09 1.68
CA TRP A 94 -7.95 -4.55 0.32
C TRP A 94 -6.90 -3.47 0.03
N SER A 95 -6.21 -2.98 1.05
CA SER A 95 -5.12 -1.99 0.94
C SER A 95 -3.73 -2.61 1.05
N MET A 96 -3.60 -3.64 1.90
CA MET A 96 -2.36 -4.36 2.17
C MET A 96 -2.45 -5.77 1.62
N ARG A 97 -1.39 -6.23 0.93
CA ARG A 97 -1.32 -7.62 0.45
C ARG A 97 -1.22 -8.59 1.63
N ASP A 98 -0.43 -8.23 2.62
CA ASP A 98 -0.34 -8.90 3.92
C ASP A 98 -0.50 -7.86 5.04
N ILE A 99 -1.61 -7.92 5.78
CA ILE A 99 -1.93 -6.96 6.83
C ILE A 99 -0.91 -6.98 7.97
N LEU A 100 -0.51 -5.82 8.44
CA LEU A 100 0.42 -5.66 9.56
C LEU A 100 -0.29 -5.53 10.91
N VAL A 101 -1.56 -5.18 10.87
CA VAL A 101 -2.41 -4.95 12.04
C VAL A 101 -3.70 -5.76 11.89
N ILE A 102 -4.15 -6.38 12.98
CA ILE A 102 -5.46 -7.02 13.07
C ILE A 102 -6.39 -6.02 13.75
N GLY A 103 -7.42 -5.57 13.01
CA GLY A 103 -8.46 -4.69 13.51
C GLY A 103 -9.65 -5.46 14.07
N GLN A 104 -10.35 -4.86 15.04
CA GLN A 104 -11.63 -5.31 15.56
C GLN A 104 -12.60 -4.12 15.58
N GLY A 105 -13.76 -4.30 14.92
CA GLY A 105 -14.75 -3.26 14.70
C GLY A 105 -14.76 -2.79 13.25
N ASN A 106 -15.33 -1.61 12.98
CA ASN A 106 -15.42 -1.06 11.64
C ASN A 106 -14.16 -0.29 11.26
N PHE A 107 -13.36 -0.85 10.35
CA PHE A 107 -12.17 -0.25 9.75
C PHE A 107 -12.39 0.32 8.34
N GLY A 108 -13.66 0.61 7.98
CA GLY A 108 -14.05 1.06 6.66
C GLY A 108 -14.43 -0.09 5.75
N THR A 109 -14.76 0.23 4.50
CA THR A 109 -15.15 -0.73 3.47
C THR A 109 -14.49 -0.42 2.13
N PRO A 110 -14.38 -1.38 1.19
CA PRO A 110 -13.95 -1.11 -0.18
C PRO A 110 -14.87 -0.17 -0.96
N ASP A 111 -16.08 0.08 -0.45
CA ASP A 111 -17.05 1.05 -1.01
C ASP A 111 -16.71 2.50 -0.65
N GLY A 112 -15.70 2.69 0.21
CA GLY A 112 -15.24 4.01 0.63
C GLY A 112 -15.90 4.52 1.90
N ASP A 113 -16.66 3.70 2.63
CA ASP A 113 -17.17 4.09 3.94
C ASP A 113 -16.01 4.32 4.90
N PRO A 114 -16.07 5.39 5.71
CA PRO A 114 -15.01 5.69 6.66
C PRO A 114 -15.00 4.71 7.83
N PRO A 115 -13.84 4.49 8.46
CA PRO A 115 -13.76 3.72 9.69
C PRO A 115 -14.52 4.41 10.82
N ALA A 116 -14.97 3.64 11.79
CA ALA A 116 -15.51 4.18 13.02
C ALA A 116 -14.43 4.96 13.80
N ALA A 117 -14.80 5.89 14.66
CA ALA A 117 -13.85 6.67 15.45
C ALA A 117 -12.97 5.76 16.32
N ALA A 118 -11.70 6.16 16.53
CA ALA A 118 -10.66 5.37 17.22
C ALA A 118 -11.04 4.90 18.63
N ARG A 119 -12.00 5.56 19.29
CA ARG A 119 -12.53 5.14 20.60
C ARG A 119 -13.43 3.90 20.54
N TYR A 120 -13.95 3.55 19.36
CA TYR A 120 -14.83 2.38 19.17
C TYR A 120 -14.07 1.16 18.62
N THR A 121 -13.04 1.39 17.83
CA THR A 121 -12.23 0.34 17.21
C THR A 121 -11.11 -0.13 18.13
N GLU A 122 -10.67 -1.37 17.93
CA GLU A 122 -9.55 -1.97 18.66
C GLU A 122 -8.58 -2.62 17.67
N ALA A 123 -7.32 -2.71 18.07
CA ALA A 123 -6.30 -3.32 17.22
C ALA A 123 -5.24 -4.08 18.03
N LYS A 124 -4.54 -4.96 17.34
CA LYS A 124 -3.31 -5.66 17.77
C LYS A 124 -2.43 -5.94 16.56
N LEU A 125 -1.17 -6.28 16.79
CA LEU A 125 -0.25 -6.69 15.72
C LEU A 125 -0.72 -8.00 15.06
N SER A 126 -0.50 -8.09 13.75
CA SER A 126 -0.60 -9.35 13.02
C SER A 126 0.69 -10.17 13.18
N GLY A 127 0.69 -11.42 12.69
CA GLY A 127 1.91 -12.22 12.58
C GLY A 127 2.98 -11.54 11.73
N MET A 128 2.56 -10.90 10.62
CA MET A 128 3.46 -10.15 9.73
C MET A 128 4.01 -8.88 10.42
N GLY A 129 3.17 -8.16 11.17
CA GLY A 129 3.61 -7.01 11.96
C GLY A 129 4.66 -7.38 13.01
N VAL A 130 4.54 -8.55 13.65
CA VAL A 130 5.55 -9.05 14.58
C VAL A 130 6.83 -9.49 13.83
N ALA A 131 6.69 -10.14 12.67
CA ALA A 131 7.83 -10.58 11.88
C ALA A 131 8.72 -9.41 11.40
N LEU A 132 8.15 -8.22 11.16
CA LEU A 132 8.94 -7.03 10.86
C LEU A 132 9.90 -6.63 11.98
N MET A 133 9.52 -6.89 13.21
CA MET A 133 10.26 -6.54 14.43
C MET A 133 11.01 -7.74 15.04
N ALA A 134 11.11 -8.85 14.31
CA ALA A 134 11.89 -9.99 14.75
C ALA A 134 13.35 -9.55 14.99
N ASP A 135 13.93 -10.01 16.08
CA ASP A 135 15.31 -9.72 16.47
C ASP A 135 15.63 -8.24 16.77
N LEU A 136 14.63 -7.38 16.92
CA LEU A 136 14.81 -5.96 17.26
C LEU A 136 15.54 -5.78 18.61
N ASP A 137 15.40 -6.74 19.52
CA ASP A 137 16.02 -6.70 20.84
C ASP A 137 17.46 -7.29 20.85
N LYS A 138 18.00 -7.65 19.68
CA LYS A 138 19.32 -8.27 19.51
C LYS A 138 20.41 -7.33 18.96
N ASP A 139 20.20 -6.01 19.08
CA ASP A 139 21.15 -4.98 18.58
C ASP A 139 21.41 -5.06 17.07
N THR A 140 20.37 -5.43 16.32
CA THR A 140 20.42 -5.61 14.87
C THR A 140 20.27 -4.30 14.09
N VAL A 141 19.76 -3.24 14.73
CA VAL A 141 19.47 -1.92 14.12
C VAL A 141 19.80 -0.79 15.10
N ASP A 142 20.12 0.38 14.55
CA ASP A 142 20.40 1.56 15.35
C ASP A 142 19.12 2.15 15.95
N PHE A 143 19.24 2.66 17.19
CA PHE A 143 18.21 3.42 17.87
C PHE A 143 18.61 4.89 17.96
N VAL A 144 17.64 5.78 17.83
CA VAL A 144 17.82 7.23 17.93
C VAL A 144 16.88 7.81 19.00
N PRO A 145 17.24 8.92 19.64
CA PRO A 145 16.33 9.62 20.55
C PRO A 145 15.05 10.06 19.83
N THR A 146 13.92 10.03 20.54
CA THR A 146 12.66 10.62 20.09
C THR A 146 12.74 12.15 20.06
N TYR A 147 11.73 12.81 19.48
CA TYR A 147 11.68 14.26 19.31
C TYR A 147 11.83 15.05 20.61
N ASP A 148 11.44 14.46 21.76
CA ASP A 148 11.52 15.04 23.12
C ASP A 148 12.77 14.56 23.89
N ASN A 149 13.54 13.63 23.36
CA ASN A 149 14.67 12.93 23.97
C ASN A 149 14.32 12.15 25.25
N GLU A 150 13.06 11.84 25.49
CA GLU A 150 12.63 11.04 26.65
C GLU A 150 12.66 9.54 26.38
N HIS A 151 12.53 9.13 25.11
CA HIS A 151 12.53 7.75 24.65
C HIS A 151 13.53 7.52 23.51
N THR A 152 13.63 6.28 23.05
CA THR A 152 14.35 5.92 21.83
C THR A 152 13.44 5.18 20.88
N GLU A 153 13.69 5.32 19.58
CA GLU A 153 12.97 4.61 18.52
C GLU A 153 13.97 3.97 17.54
N PRO A 154 13.65 2.81 16.95
CA PRO A 154 14.52 2.20 15.95
C PRO A 154 14.48 2.99 14.64
N THR A 155 15.64 3.14 14.00
CA THR A 155 15.75 3.82 12.71
C THR A 155 15.01 3.06 11.59
N VAL A 156 15.06 1.72 11.65
CA VAL A 156 14.37 0.77 10.77
C VAL A 156 14.05 -0.49 11.55
N PHE A 157 13.21 -1.37 11.02
CA PHE A 157 13.03 -2.71 11.57
C PHE A 157 13.97 -3.72 10.89
N PRO A 158 14.39 -4.79 11.61
CA PRO A 158 15.19 -5.88 11.04
C PRO A 158 14.50 -6.60 9.89
N SER A 159 13.16 -6.66 9.94
CA SER A 159 12.28 -7.12 8.87
C SER A 159 12.54 -8.56 8.41
N ALA A 160 11.97 -9.55 9.08
CA ALA A 160 12.15 -10.96 8.70
C ALA A 160 11.50 -11.36 7.36
N PHE A 161 10.83 -10.43 6.66
CA PHE A 161 10.30 -10.65 5.32
C PHE A 161 10.41 -9.37 4.47
N PRO A 162 10.41 -9.46 3.14
CA PRO A 162 10.64 -8.35 2.22
C PRO A 162 9.40 -7.45 2.07
N ASN A 163 9.00 -6.75 3.14
CA ASN A 163 7.77 -5.96 3.21
C ASN A 163 7.64 -4.92 2.09
N LEU A 164 8.74 -4.27 1.70
CA LEU A 164 8.73 -3.28 0.62
C LEU A 164 8.15 -3.86 -0.68
N LEU A 165 8.55 -5.07 -1.05
CA LEU A 165 8.09 -5.73 -2.27
C LEU A 165 6.74 -6.41 -2.09
N VAL A 166 6.48 -6.99 -0.92
CA VAL A 166 5.23 -7.72 -0.62
C VAL A 166 4.04 -6.77 -0.55
N ASN A 167 4.12 -5.74 0.27
CA ASN A 167 3.03 -4.79 0.46
C ASN A 167 3.08 -3.59 -0.47
N GLY A 168 4.24 -3.32 -1.07
CA GLY A 168 4.41 -2.11 -1.86
C GLY A 168 4.18 -0.83 -1.06
N GLY A 169 3.70 0.22 -1.72
CA GLY A 169 3.33 1.45 -1.05
C GLY A 169 3.22 2.64 -1.99
N THR A 170 2.42 3.61 -1.57
CA THR A 170 2.22 4.86 -2.29
C THR A 170 2.61 6.04 -1.42
N GLY A 171 3.18 7.08 -2.00
CA GLY A 171 3.52 8.30 -1.27
C GLY A 171 3.82 9.46 -2.20
N ILE A 172 3.39 10.66 -1.79
CA ILE A 172 3.59 11.90 -2.53
C ILE A 172 4.50 12.80 -1.70
N ALA A 173 5.70 13.06 -2.22
CA ALA A 173 6.66 13.98 -1.64
C ALA A 173 6.78 15.26 -2.49
N VAL A 174 7.68 16.17 -2.12
CA VAL A 174 7.95 17.37 -2.91
C VAL A 174 8.78 17.01 -4.12
N GLY A 175 8.22 17.23 -5.31
CA GLY A 175 8.90 16.97 -6.59
C GLY A 175 9.03 15.50 -6.98
N MET A 176 8.55 14.55 -6.16
CA MET A 176 8.63 13.12 -6.44
C MET A 176 7.51 12.33 -5.78
N ALA A 177 7.18 11.16 -6.31
CA ALA A 177 6.17 10.27 -5.75
C ALA A 177 6.65 8.82 -5.87
N THR A 178 6.24 7.99 -4.92
CA THR A 178 6.40 6.53 -5.00
C THR A 178 5.05 5.87 -5.23
N ASN A 179 5.04 4.82 -6.03
CA ASN A 179 3.88 3.97 -6.25
C ASN A 179 4.38 2.55 -6.58
N MET A 180 4.64 1.78 -5.52
CA MET A 180 5.16 0.43 -5.62
C MET A 180 4.02 -0.57 -5.61
N PRO A 181 3.94 -1.47 -6.60
CA PRO A 181 2.94 -2.52 -6.59
C PRO A 181 3.28 -3.59 -5.55
N PRO A 182 2.27 -4.23 -4.93
CA PRO A 182 2.46 -5.40 -4.10
C PRO A 182 2.80 -6.63 -4.94
N HIS A 183 3.52 -7.60 -4.33
CA HIS A 183 3.90 -8.87 -4.97
C HIS A 183 3.62 -10.05 -4.04
N ASN A 184 3.53 -11.24 -4.62
CA ASN A 184 3.32 -12.47 -3.87
C ASN A 184 4.54 -12.78 -2.99
N LEU A 185 4.31 -13.02 -1.69
CA LEU A 185 5.37 -13.28 -0.72
C LEU A 185 6.22 -14.50 -1.11
N GLY A 186 5.60 -15.61 -1.51
CA GLY A 186 6.31 -16.82 -1.92
C GLY A 186 7.21 -16.57 -3.13
N GLU A 187 6.68 -15.93 -4.17
CA GLU A 187 7.44 -15.57 -5.38
C GLU A 187 8.63 -14.65 -5.06
N VAL A 188 8.45 -13.67 -4.17
CA VAL A 188 9.51 -12.74 -3.78
C VAL A 188 10.60 -13.47 -2.99
N VAL A 189 10.22 -14.33 -2.03
CA VAL A 189 11.18 -15.12 -1.24
C VAL A 189 11.95 -16.08 -2.15
N ASP A 190 11.27 -16.81 -3.05
CA ASP A 190 11.93 -17.70 -4.01
C ASP A 190 12.90 -16.92 -4.93
N GLY A 191 12.52 -15.71 -5.35
CA GLY A 191 13.37 -14.82 -6.14
C GLY A 191 14.61 -14.36 -5.36
N ILE A 192 14.44 -14.00 -4.08
CA ILE A 192 15.56 -13.62 -3.19
C ILE A 192 16.53 -14.80 -3.01
N CYS A 193 16.02 -16.00 -2.70
CA CYS A 193 16.84 -17.20 -2.55
C CYS A 193 17.61 -17.49 -3.84
N ALA A 194 16.96 -17.39 -4.99
CA ALA A 194 17.60 -17.63 -6.28
C ALA A 194 18.71 -16.59 -6.59
N VAL A 195 18.53 -15.31 -6.19
CA VAL A 195 19.57 -14.27 -6.34
C VAL A 195 20.74 -14.51 -5.37
N ILE A 196 20.50 -15.00 -4.16
CA ILE A 196 21.57 -15.36 -3.22
C ILE A 196 22.41 -16.52 -3.79
N ASP A 197 21.75 -17.54 -4.35
CA ASP A 197 22.42 -18.69 -4.95
C ASP A 197 23.16 -18.32 -6.25
N ASN A 198 22.66 -17.37 -7.02
CA ASN A 198 23.25 -16.85 -8.24
C ASN A 198 23.29 -15.31 -8.29
N PRO A 199 24.30 -14.66 -7.69
CA PRO A 199 24.41 -13.19 -7.65
C PRO A 199 24.53 -12.51 -9.03
N HIS A 200 24.81 -13.27 -10.09
CA HIS A 200 24.89 -12.79 -11.48
C HIS A 200 23.62 -13.03 -12.29
N MET A 201 22.52 -13.40 -11.60
CA MET A 201 21.23 -13.64 -12.23
C MET A 201 20.74 -12.41 -13.01
N THR A 202 20.22 -12.65 -14.20
CA THR A 202 19.61 -11.62 -15.04
C THR A 202 18.18 -11.32 -14.61
N VAL A 203 17.65 -10.16 -15.03
CA VAL A 203 16.23 -9.80 -14.80
C VAL A 203 15.29 -10.82 -15.46
N ASP A 204 15.66 -11.39 -16.60
CA ASP A 204 14.82 -12.38 -17.31
C ASP A 204 14.76 -13.72 -16.57
N GLU A 205 15.83 -14.12 -15.90
CA GLU A 205 15.85 -15.29 -15.02
C GLU A 205 15.06 -15.02 -13.74
N LEU A 206 15.22 -13.86 -13.11
CA LEU A 206 14.46 -13.46 -11.90
C LEU A 206 12.95 -13.53 -12.15
N ARG A 207 12.49 -13.16 -13.33
CA ARG A 207 11.08 -13.19 -13.71
C ARG A 207 10.47 -14.61 -13.84
N GLN A 208 11.29 -15.64 -13.80
CA GLN A 208 10.78 -17.02 -13.67
C GLN A 208 10.24 -17.28 -12.27
N TYR A 209 10.75 -16.55 -11.27
CA TYR A 209 10.31 -16.61 -9.87
C TYR A 209 9.24 -15.57 -9.57
N ILE A 210 9.53 -14.28 -9.81
CA ILE A 210 8.60 -13.16 -9.57
C ILE A 210 7.95 -12.80 -10.91
N LYS A 211 6.68 -13.14 -11.09
CA LYS A 211 5.97 -12.99 -12.36
C LYS A 211 5.45 -11.58 -12.61
N GLY A 212 5.11 -10.86 -11.55
CA GLY A 212 4.57 -9.51 -11.60
C GLY A 212 3.84 -9.11 -10.33
N PRO A 213 3.05 -8.03 -10.37
CA PRO A 213 2.26 -7.59 -9.24
C PRO A 213 1.20 -8.61 -8.82
N ASP A 214 0.93 -8.69 -7.51
CA ASP A 214 -0.13 -9.49 -6.91
C ASP A 214 -0.98 -8.60 -6.00
N PHE A 215 -2.08 -8.07 -6.55
CA PHE A 215 -2.93 -7.10 -5.87
C PHE A 215 -3.90 -7.78 -4.91
N PRO A 216 -4.14 -7.21 -3.70
CA PRO A 216 -5.01 -7.80 -2.69
C PRO A 216 -6.48 -7.90 -3.14
N THR A 217 -6.92 -7.05 -4.06
CA THR A 217 -8.29 -7.07 -4.60
C THR A 217 -8.46 -8.02 -5.80
N GLY A 218 -7.40 -8.73 -6.19
CA GLY A 218 -7.40 -9.62 -7.34
C GLY A 218 -7.34 -8.88 -8.67
N GLY A 219 -8.02 -9.42 -9.67
CA GLY A 219 -7.99 -8.94 -11.05
C GLY A 219 -6.86 -9.54 -11.89
N ASP A 220 -6.95 -9.34 -13.19
CA ASP A 220 -5.97 -9.82 -14.15
C ASP A 220 -5.01 -8.69 -14.55
N VAL A 221 -3.72 -8.98 -14.50
CA VAL A 221 -2.68 -8.07 -15.01
C VAL A 221 -2.50 -8.29 -16.51
N LEU A 222 -2.73 -7.25 -17.30
CA LEU A 222 -2.74 -7.34 -18.75
C LEU A 222 -1.45 -6.83 -19.38
N GLY A 223 -0.82 -7.70 -20.12
CA GLY A 223 0.33 -7.35 -20.97
C GLY A 223 1.64 -7.34 -20.19
N PHE A 224 2.67 -7.68 -20.93
CA PHE A 224 4.02 -7.87 -20.45
C PHE A 224 4.90 -6.59 -20.40
N PRO A 225 4.77 -5.66 -21.35
CA PRO A 225 5.73 -4.55 -21.47
C PRO A 225 5.83 -3.66 -20.22
N GLY A 226 4.71 -3.45 -19.50
CA GLY A 226 4.70 -2.66 -18.26
C GLY A 226 5.46 -3.35 -17.14
N ILE A 227 5.34 -4.67 -17.02
CA ILE A 227 6.06 -5.49 -16.04
C ILE A 227 7.55 -5.46 -16.35
N ASP A 228 7.94 -5.74 -17.58
CA ASP A 228 9.34 -5.73 -18.02
C ASP A 228 9.99 -4.36 -17.76
N SER A 229 9.28 -3.28 -18.08
CA SER A 229 9.75 -1.92 -17.86
C SER A 229 10.09 -1.64 -16.40
N TYR A 230 9.19 -1.92 -15.45
CA TYR A 230 9.50 -1.61 -14.05
C TYR A 230 10.51 -2.57 -13.43
N PHE A 231 10.59 -3.82 -13.89
CA PHE A 231 11.64 -4.74 -13.46
C PHE A 231 13.03 -4.22 -13.81
N ARG A 232 13.20 -3.64 -15.01
CA ARG A 232 14.50 -3.15 -15.51
C ARG A 232 14.82 -1.74 -15.05
N THR A 233 13.81 -0.88 -14.89
CA THR A 233 14.04 0.57 -14.70
C THR A 233 13.44 1.13 -13.40
N GLY A 234 12.65 0.34 -12.66
CA GLY A 234 11.86 0.82 -11.53
C GLY A 234 10.63 1.64 -11.92
N ARG A 235 10.33 1.78 -13.23
CA ARG A 235 9.19 2.54 -13.75
C ARG A 235 8.47 1.78 -14.83
N GLY A 236 7.13 1.84 -14.80
CA GLY A 236 6.29 1.19 -15.80
C GLY A 236 4.83 1.53 -15.63
N SER A 237 4.00 1.03 -16.52
CA SER A 237 2.56 1.12 -16.42
C SER A 237 1.96 -0.26 -16.63
N VAL A 238 1.25 -0.73 -15.61
CA VAL A 238 0.64 -2.07 -15.59
C VAL A 238 -0.88 -1.89 -15.72
N ARG A 239 -1.50 -2.56 -16.68
CA ARG A 239 -2.96 -2.56 -16.80
C ARG A 239 -3.56 -3.64 -15.93
N ILE A 240 -4.58 -3.28 -15.16
CA ILE A 240 -5.31 -4.18 -14.27
C ILE A 240 -6.76 -4.21 -14.73
N ARG A 241 -7.30 -5.41 -14.85
CA ARG A 241 -8.69 -5.64 -15.22
C ARG A 241 -9.37 -6.46 -14.14
N GLY A 242 -10.54 -5.99 -13.65
CA GLY A 242 -11.37 -6.74 -12.74
C GLY A 242 -11.98 -7.98 -13.41
N LYS A 243 -12.44 -8.94 -12.61
CA LYS A 243 -13.06 -10.18 -13.10
C LYS A 243 -14.56 -10.07 -13.17
N ILE A 244 -15.11 -10.46 -14.32
CA ILE A 244 -16.54 -10.56 -14.58
C ILE A 244 -16.86 -11.98 -15.02
N ASP A 245 -17.71 -12.64 -14.25
CA ASP A 245 -18.28 -13.95 -14.59
C ASP A 245 -19.54 -13.77 -15.42
N MET A 246 -19.82 -14.73 -16.30
CA MET A 246 -21.06 -14.82 -17.05
C MET A 246 -21.88 -16.01 -16.55
N GLU A 247 -23.07 -15.76 -16.11
CA GLU A 247 -24.02 -16.76 -15.65
C GLU A 247 -25.35 -16.60 -16.37
N VAL A 248 -26.21 -17.61 -16.30
CA VAL A 248 -27.58 -17.58 -16.82
C VAL A 248 -28.52 -17.76 -15.65
N THR A 249 -29.47 -16.87 -15.49
CA THR A 249 -30.51 -16.98 -14.45
C THR A 249 -31.47 -18.14 -14.74
N ASP A 250 -32.20 -18.61 -13.73
CA ASP A 250 -33.24 -19.63 -13.87
C ASP A 250 -34.32 -19.25 -14.90
N SER A 251 -34.49 -17.94 -15.13
CA SER A 251 -35.41 -17.40 -16.12
C SER A 251 -34.85 -17.35 -17.56
N GLY A 252 -33.62 -17.82 -17.74
CA GLY A 252 -32.93 -17.83 -19.05
C GLY A 252 -32.40 -16.48 -19.50
N LYS A 253 -32.19 -15.54 -18.58
CA LYS A 253 -31.53 -14.25 -18.86
C LYS A 253 -30.04 -14.35 -18.55
N ASP A 254 -29.23 -13.72 -19.37
CA ASP A 254 -27.81 -13.57 -19.11
C ASP A 254 -27.55 -12.60 -17.95
N LEU A 255 -26.60 -12.94 -17.10
CA LEU A 255 -26.17 -12.21 -15.94
C LEU A 255 -24.67 -12.03 -15.98
N LEU A 256 -24.19 -10.82 -15.80
CA LEU A 256 -22.77 -10.52 -15.56
C LEU A 256 -22.58 -10.28 -14.07
N ILE A 257 -21.59 -10.94 -13.48
CA ILE A 257 -21.27 -10.79 -12.05
C ILE A 257 -19.84 -10.28 -11.93
N ILE A 258 -19.68 -9.08 -11.38
CA ILE A 258 -18.35 -8.56 -11.03
C ILE A 258 -17.91 -9.25 -9.75
N ARG A 259 -16.83 -10.01 -9.81
CA ARG A 259 -16.23 -10.74 -8.69
C ARG A 259 -15.02 -10.04 -8.10
N GLU A 260 -14.24 -9.36 -8.93
CA GLU A 260 -13.05 -8.64 -8.49
C GLU A 260 -12.99 -7.28 -9.20
N VAL A 261 -12.58 -6.26 -8.47
CA VAL A 261 -12.36 -4.90 -8.99
C VAL A 261 -10.87 -4.58 -9.00
N PRO A 262 -10.37 -3.74 -9.92
CA PRO A 262 -8.98 -3.35 -9.94
C PRO A 262 -8.56 -2.66 -8.64
N PHE A 263 -7.30 -2.84 -8.26
CA PHE A 263 -6.73 -2.27 -7.04
C PHE A 263 -6.91 -0.74 -6.99
N GLY A 264 -7.37 -0.25 -5.84
CA GLY A 264 -7.62 1.18 -5.60
C GLY A 264 -8.94 1.71 -6.19
N VAL A 265 -9.75 0.87 -6.83
CA VAL A 265 -11.08 1.26 -7.33
C VAL A 265 -12.10 1.19 -6.20
N ASN A 266 -12.84 2.28 -6.02
CA ASN A 266 -13.98 2.36 -5.12
C ASN A 266 -15.18 1.66 -5.77
N ARG A 267 -15.76 0.64 -5.11
CA ARG A 267 -16.86 -0.17 -5.64
C ARG A 267 -18.14 0.64 -5.82
N ALA A 268 -18.49 1.50 -4.85
CA ALA A 268 -19.69 2.34 -4.94
C ALA A 268 -19.61 3.32 -6.13
N ALA A 269 -18.46 3.98 -6.29
CA ALA A 269 -18.24 4.88 -7.42
C ALA A 269 -18.27 4.14 -8.79
N LEU A 270 -17.79 2.89 -8.83
CA LEU A 270 -17.92 2.04 -10.02
C LEU A 270 -19.38 1.74 -10.34
N GLN A 271 -20.18 1.40 -9.36
CA GLN A 271 -21.62 1.12 -9.53
C GLN A 271 -22.38 2.38 -9.99
N GLU A 272 -22.12 3.53 -9.36
CA GLU A 272 -22.69 4.81 -9.78
C GLU A 272 -22.36 5.10 -11.25
N ARG A 273 -21.11 4.87 -11.65
CA ARG A 273 -20.69 5.08 -13.04
C ARG A 273 -21.42 4.17 -14.01
N ILE A 274 -21.63 2.89 -13.66
CA ILE A 274 -22.41 1.95 -14.49
C ILE A 274 -23.88 2.42 -14.60
N ALA A 275 -24.46 2.85 -13.48
CA ALA A 275 -25.83 3.36 -13.45
C ALA A 275 -26.01 4.66 -14.27
N GLU A 276 -25.03 5.57 -14.23
CA GLU A 276 -25.01 6.77 -15.11
C GLU A 276 -24.99 6.40 -16.59
N LEU A 277 -24.08 5.49 -16.99
CA LEU A 277 -23.97 5.03 -18.37
C LEU A 277 -25.26 4.36 -18.86
N TYR A 278 -25.97 3.65 -17.98
CA TYR A 278 -27.30 3.10 -18.29
C TYR A 278 -28.34 4.20 -18.45
N LYS A 279 -28.41 5.18 -17.55
CA LYS A 279 -29.32 6.32 -17.60
C LYS A 279 -29.12 7.17 -18.86
N ASP A 280 -27.88 7.38 -19.22
CA ASP A 280 -27.47 8.14 -20.40
C ASP A 280 -27.67 7.36 -21.72
N LYS A 281 -28.19 6.14 -21.66
CA LYS A 281 -28.42 5.25 -22.79
C LYS A 281 -27.16 4.89 -23.58
N ILE A 282 -26.01 4.90 -22.93
CA ILE A 282 -24.73 4.44 -23.50
C ILE A 282 -24.62 2.92 -23.34
N LEU A 283 -24.98 2.39 -22.16
CA LEU A 283 -25.15 0.96 -21.91
C LEU A 283 -26.63 0.59 -22.03
N THR A 284 -27.07 0.25 -23.24
CA THR A 284 -28.48 0.01 -23.54
C THR A 284 -28.94 -1.40 -23.21
N ASP A 285 -28.03 -2.35 -23.14
CA ASP A 285 -28.31 -3.79 -23.04
C ASP A 285 -28.44 -4.31 -21.61
N ILE A 286 -28.30 -3.44 -20.61
CA ILE A 286 -28.50 -3.73 -19.19
C ILE A 286 -29.97 -3.52 -18.84
N SER A 287 -30.55 -4.39 -18.00
CA SER A 287 -31.91 -4.28 -17.47
C SER A 287 -31.95 -3.94 -15.98
N GLY A 288 -30.90 -4.26 -15.22
CA GLY A 288 -30.83 -3.97 -13.79
C GLY A 288 -29.42 -4.14 -13.23
N ILE A 289 -29.17 -3.53 -12.08
CA ILE A 289 -27.91 -3.64 -11.32
C ILE A 289 -28.31 -3.92 -9.87
N ARG A 290 -27.67 -4.91 -9.26
CA ARG A 290 -27.84 -5.24 -7.83
C ARG A 290 -26.47 -5.43 -7.20
N ASP A 291 -26.30 -4.90 -6.00
CA ASP A 291 -25.12 -5.16 -5.18
C ASP A 291 -25.49 -6.20 -4.11
N LEU A 292 -24.82 -7.32 -4.15
CA LEU A 292 -24.90 -8.42 -3.18
C LEU A 292 -23.57 -8.63 -2.47
N SER A 293 -22.67 -7.63 -2.54
CA SER A 293 -21.35 -7.72 -1.94
C SER A 293 -21.46 -7.75 -0.41
N ASP A 294 -20.69 -8.65 0.19
CA ASP A 294 -20.40 -8.72 1.62
C ASP A 294 -18.87 -8.62 1.83
N GLU A 295 -18.26 -9.65 2.41
CA GLU A 295 -16.78 -9.78 2.46
C GLU A 295 -16.18 -9.94 1.06
N LYS A 296 -16.95 -10.49 0.10
CA LYS A 296 -16.55 -10.67 -1.28
C LYS A 296 -17.36 -9.79 -2.21
N THR A 297 -16.71 -9.25 -3.22
CA THR A 297 -17.38 -8.46 -4.26
C THR A 297 -18.35 -9.34 -5.05
N CYS A 298 -19.61 -8.89 -5.14
CA CYS A 298 -20.66 -9.54 -5.90
C CYS A 298 -21.66 -8.49 -6.44
N ILE A 299 -21.30 -7.87 -7.57
CA ILE A 299 -22.18 -6.89 -8.22
C ILE A 299 -22.80 -7.56 -9.44
N GLU A 300 -24.11 -7.78 -9.39
CA GLU A 300 -24.88 -8.39 -10.47
C GLU A 300 -25.38 -7.34 -11.45
N ILE A 301 -25.19 -7.61 -12.73
CA ILE A 301 -25.68 -6.79 -13.85
C ILE A 301 -26.55 -7.69 -14.72
N GLU A 302 -27.86 -7.52 -14.61
CA GLU A 302 -28.83 -8.23 -15.44
C GLU A 302 -28.85 -7.67 -16.85
N LEU A 303 -28.81 -8.54 -17.86
CA LEU A 303 -28.86 -8.18 -19.24
C LEU A 303 -30.29 -8.28 -19.82
N LYS A 304 -30.56 -7.53 -20.89
CA LYS A 304 -31.78 -7.69 -21.68
C LYS A 304 -31.72 -9.00 -22.47
N ARG A 305 -32.90 -9.53 -22.84
CA ARG A 305 -33.02 -10.85 -23.50
C ARG A 305 -32.22 -11.00 -24.78
N ASP A 306 -32.05 -9.92 -25.56
CA ASP A 306 -31.34 -9.92 -26.84
C ASP A 306 -29.91 -9.35 -26.74
N ALA A 307 -29.45 -9.08 -25.51
CA ALA A 307 -28.10 -8.56 -25.26
C ALA A 307 -27.03 -9.62 -25.58
N ARG A 308 -25.87 -9.12 -26.01
CA ARG A 308 -24.67 -9.96 -26.16
C ARG A 308 -23.73 -9.75 -24.96
N PRO A 309 -23.62 -10.70 -24.03
CA PRO A 309 -22.87 -10.52 -22.78
C PRO A 309 -21.44 -10.04 -23.01
N GLN A 310 -20.73 -10.61 -23.99
CA GLN A 310 -19.37 -10.25 -24.33
C GLN A 310 -19.22 -8.79 -24.78
N VAL A 311 -20.23 -8.24 -25.48
CA VAL A 311 -20.22 -6.83 -25.93
C VAL A 311 -20.39 -5.91 -24.74
N VAL A 312 -21.34 -6.23 -23.84
CA VAL A 312 -21.56 -5.45 -22.61
C VAL A 312 -20.32 -5.49 -21.72
N MET A 313 -19.72 -6.65 -21.53
CA MET A 313 -18.48 -6.82 -20.77
C MET A 313 -17.34 -5.96 -21.33
N ASN A 314 -17.14 -5.95 -22.65
CA ASN A 314 -16.14 -5.09 -23.30
C ASN A 314 -16.45 -3.60 -23.14
N GLN A 315 -17.73 -3.21 -23.13
CA GLN A 315 -18.15 -1.84 -22.85
C GLN A 315 -17.85 -1.44 -21.39
N LEU A 316 -18.11 -2.34 -20.43
CA LEU A 316 -17.79 -2.10 -19.02
C LEU A 316 -16.28 -1.88 -18.83
N TYR A 317 -15.42 -2.70 -19.41
CA TYR A 317 -13.98 -2.49 -19.38
C TYR A 317 -13.53 -1.18 -20.00
N LYS A 318 -14.16 -0.77 -21.10
CA LYS A 318 -13.77 0.44 -21.84
C LYS A 318 -14.27 1.74 -21.21
N LEU A 319 -15.46 1.73 -20.58
CA LEU A 319 -16.20 2.93 -20.17
C LEU A 319 -16.18 3.18 -18.66
N THR A 320 -15.67 2.21 -17.90
CA THR A 320 -15.65 2.27 -16.44
C THR A 320 -14.25 1.94 -15.90
N SER A 321 -14.09 2.05 -14.59
CA SER A 321 -12.86 1.67 -13.90
C SER A 321 -12.67 0.14 -13.72
N MET A 322 -13.45 -0.69 -14.42
CA MET A 322 -13.22 -2.14 -14.49
C MET A 322 -11.90 -2.50 -15.20
N GLU A 323 -11.33 -1.60 -15.97
CA GLU A 323 -9.94 -1.68 -16.44
C GLU A 323 -9.25 -0.35 -16.12
N THR A 324 -8.13 -0.41 -15.42
CA THR A 324 -7.32 0.75 -15.01
C THR A 324 -5.84 0.51 -15.30
N SER A 325 -5.04 1.58 -15.24
CA SER A 325 -3.59 1.47 -15.29
C SER A 325 -2.97 1.87 -13.96
N PHE A 326 -2.07 1.04 -13.45
CA PHE A 326 -1.24 1.31 -12.29
C PHE A 326 0.13 1.83 -12.76
N ALA A 327 0.39 3.11 -12.51
CA ALA A 327 1.66 3.74 -12.85
C ALA A 327 2.71 3.37 -11.80
N VAL A 328 3.61 2.44 -12.13
CA VAL A 328 4.67 1.99 -11.23
C VAL A 328 5.79 3.01 -11.16
N ASN A 329 6.20 3.37 -9.95
CA ASN A 329 7.42 4.13 -9.65
C ASN A 329 8.03 3.60 -8.34
N MET A 330 9.06 2.79 -8.45
CA MET A 330 9.70 2.10 -7.31
C MET A 330 10.73 3.03 -6.63
N LEU A 331 10.26 4.14 -6.08
CA LEU A 331 11.07 5.12 -5.39
C LEU A 331 11.07 4.84 -3.88
N ALA A 332 12.24 4.62 -3.28
CA ALA A 332 12.41 4.40 -1.84
C ALA A 332 13.62 5.18 -1.32
N ILE A 333 13.74 5.27 0.00
CA ILE A 333 14.95 5.75 0.66
C ILE A 333 15.97 4.60 0.72
N HIS A 334 17.13 4.83 0.10
CA HIS A 334 18.29 3.95 0.13
C HIS A 334 19.51 4.79 0.52
N ASP A 335 20.21 4.40 1.57
CA ASP A 335 21.34 5.14 2.12
C ASP A 335 21.02 6.63 2.38
N ASN A 336 19.90 6.89 3.03
CA ASN A 336 19.35 8.22 3.34
C ASN A 336 19.11 9.12 2.10
N ARG A 337 18.95 8.53 0.92
CA ARG A 337 18.66 9.26 -0.34
C ARG A 337 17.50 8.62 -1.08
N PRO A 338 16.63 9.42 -1.72
CA PRO A 338 15.60 8.88 -2.59
C PRO A 338 16.24 8.27 -3.85
N LYS A 339 15.95 7.00 -4.13
CA LYS A 339 16.44 6.27 -5.31
C LYS A 339 15.30 5.51 -5.95
N THR A 340 15.15 5.64 -7.27
CA THR A 340 14.29 4.72 -8.05
C THR A 340 15.07 3.42 -8.24
N LEU A 341 14.49 2.32 -7.79
CA LEU A 341 15.10 1.00 -7.74
C LEU A 341 14.54 0.13 -8.87
N ALA A 342 15.39 -0.48 -9.67
CA ALA A 342 14.98 -1.64 -10.46
C ALA A 342 14.66 -2.82 -9.54
N MET A 343 13.95 -3.84 -10.03
CA MET A 343 13.57 -4.98 -9.19
C MET A 343 14.79 -5.68 -8.58
N MET A 344 15.85 -5.86 -9.37
CA MET A 344 17.10 -6.47 -8.90
C MET A 344 17.78 -5.62 -7.82
N ASP A 345 17.79 -4.28 -7.96
CA ASP A 345 18.33 -3.37 -6.94
C ASP A 345 17.54 -3.47 -5.62
N ALA A 346 16.21 -3.56 -5.71
CA ALA A 346 15.36 -3.70 -4.55
C ALA A 346 15.62 -5.04 -3.82
N ILE A 347 15.71 -6.13 -4.56
CA ILE A 347 16.01 -7.48 -4.01
C ILE A 347 17.37 -7.48 -3.33
N ASN A 348 18.41 -6.96 -3.99
CA ASN A 348 19.76 -6.90 -3.41
C ASN A 348 19.81 -6.06 -2.14
N SER A 349 19.08 -4.93 -2.09
CA SER A 349 19.02 -4.08 -0.90
C SER A 349 18.33 -4.78 0.27
N VAL A 350 17.22 -5.49 -0.01
CA VAL A 350 16.48 -6.27 0.99
C VAL A 350 17.32 -7.45 1.48
N SER A 351 17.91 -8.24 0.58
CA SER A 351 18.78 -9.39 0.92
C SER A 351 19.95 -8.98 1.80
N TYR A 352 20.62 -7.86 1.49
CA TYR A 352 21.72 -7.34 2.28
C TYR A 352 21.29 -6.99 3.71
N THR A 353 20.12 -6.40 3.89
CA THR A 353 19.56 -6.07 5.21
C THR A 353 19.30 -7.32 6.03
N HIS A 354 18.72 -8.36 5.43
CA HIS A 354 18.43 -9.63 6.10
C HIS A 354 19.71 -10.38 6.48
N LEU A 355 20.70 -10.43 5.59
CA LEU A 355 21.99 -11.09 5.89
C LEU A 355 22.72 -10.39 7.04
N ARG A 356 22.74 -9.07 7.06
CA ARG A 356 23.44 -8.28 8.08
C ARG A 356 22.78 -8.34 9.46
N ALA A 357 21.46 -8.57 9.53
CA ALA A 357 20.75 -8.77 10.78
C ALA A 357 21.10 -10.11 11.46
N HIS A 358 21.77 -11.02 10.76
CA HIS A 358 22.16 -12.35 11.25
C HIS A 358 23.68 -12.54 11.44
N GLU A 359 24.52 -11.56 11.05
CA GLU A 359 25.94 -11.48 11.35
C GLU A 359 26.20 -10.84 12.73
#